data_a672c4aac38c17cd2814022359b3e5ae
#
_entry.id   a672c4aac38c17cd2814022359b3e5ae
#
_cell.length_a   1.000
_cell.length_b   1.000
_cell.length_c   1.000
_cell.angle_alpha   90.00
_cell.angle_beta   90.00
_cell.angle_gamma   90.00
#
_symmetry.space_group_name_H-M   'P 1'
#
loop_
_entity.id
_entity.type
_entity.pdbx_description
1 polymer ?
#
loop_
_entity_poly.entity_id
_entity_poly.type
_entity_poly.pdbx_seq_one_letter_code
_entity_poly.pdbx_strand_id
1 'polypeptide(L)'
;MKISTKLFNQQQVSRFGKLNEEIQSLQNKISTGKNIVQASDDPIGAVNLSGLQQVKERFSQYSRNADNAINRLTIADTALQSVTNLMVRAKELAIQAANDTFGAQDREALALELEEMKNEMFSVANSTDSSGAFIFGGYHTDTQPFEKDNDSNI
;
A
#
# COMPACT_ATOMS: atom_id res chain seq x y z
N MET A 1 -75.02 -19.50 -2.71
CA MET A 1 -74.03 -19.27 -3.80
C MET A 1 -73.23 -17.95 -3.71
N LYS A 2 -73.66 -16.89 -2.98
CA LYS A 2 -72.91 -15.60 -2.86
C LYS A 2 -71.65 -15.71 -2.09
N ILE A 3 -71.42 -16.64 -1.17
CA ILE A 3 -70.21 -16.76 -0.34
C ILE A 3 -69.05 -17.36 -1.15
N SER A 4 -69.28 -18.27 -2.06
CA SER A 4 -68.31 -18.92 -2.92
C SER A 4 -67.65 -17.93 -3.92
N THR A 5 -68.48 -17.01 -4.47
CA THR A 5 -67.98 -15.97 -5.43
C THR A 5 -67.12 -14.93 -4.74
N LYS A 6 -67.44 -14.51 -3.50
CA LYS A 6 -66.66 -13.58 -2.71
C LYS A 6 -65.32 -14.17 -2.34
N LEU A 7 -65.26 -15.40 -1.91
CA LEU A 7 -64.03 -16.12 -1.59
C LEU A 7 -63.16 -16.30 -2.82
N PHE A 8 -63.75 -16.65 -3.96
CA PHE A 8 -63.03 -16.75 -5.24
C PHE A 8 -62.39 -15.43 -5.66
N ASN A 9 -63.16 -14.32 -5.63
CA ASN A 9 -62.65 -13.00 -5.95
C ASN A 9 -61.53 -12.59 -4.99
N GLN A 10 -61.67 -12.86 -3.72
CA GLN A 10 -60.64 -12.54 -2.72
C GLN A 10 -59.35 -13.33 -2.93
N GLN A 11 -59.45 -14.60 -3.34
CA GLN A 11 -58.32 -15.42 -3.73
C GLN A 11 -57.64 -14.91 -5.01
N GLN A 12 -58.39 -14.46 -6.01
CA GLN A 12 -57.88 -13.92 -7.24
C GLN A 12 -57.10 -12.60 -6.97
N VAL A 13 -57.66 -11.68 -6.18
CA VAL A 13 -56.97 -10.42 -5.78
C VAL A 13 -55.67 -10.73 -5.03
N SER A 14 -55.67 -11.70 -4.12
CA SER A 14 -54.49 -12.13 -3.41
C SER A 14 -53.41 -12.72 -4.36
N ARG A 15 -53.81 -13.50 -5.36
CA ARG A 15 -52.91 -14.03 -6.39
C ARG A 15 -52.31 -12.91 -7.25
N PHE A 16 -53.11 -11.95 -7.67
CA PHE A 16 -52.59 -10.78 -8.42
C PHE A 16 -51.64 -9.96 -7.60
N GLY A 17 -51.89 -9.79 -6.29
CA GLY A 17 -50.94 -9.13 -5.38
C GLY A 17 -49.58 -9.82 -5.34
N LYS A 18 -49.57 -11.14 -5.15
CA LYS A 18 -48.35 -11.97 -5.14
C LYS A 18 -47.61 -11.93 -6.47
N LEU A 19 -48.32 -12.00 -7.61
CA LEU A 19 -47.72 -11.89 -8.94
C LEU A 19 -47.00 -10.53 -9.15
N ASN A 20 -47.64 -9.44 -8.70
CA ASN A 20 -47.05 -8.11 -8.78
C ASN A 20 -45.78 -8.00 -7.91
N GLU A 21 -45.77 -8.56 -6.71
CA GLU A 21 -44.58 -8.62 -5.84
C GLU A 21 -43.44 -9.41 -6.50
N GLU A 22 -43.76 -10.58 -7.11
CA GLU A 22 -42.77 -11.38 -7.85
C GLU A 22 -42.19 -10.62 -9.05
N ILE A 23 -43.02 -9.93 -9.83
CA ILE A 23 -42.59 -9.12 -10.97
C ILE A 23 -41.65 -8.01 -10.51
N GLN A 24 -42.00 -7.29 -9.43
CA GLN A 24 -41.16 -6.25 -8.88
C GLN A 24 -39.79 -6.80 -8.37
N SER A 25 -39.81 -7.96 -7.70
CA SER A 25 -38.63 -8.65 -7.24
C SER A 25 -37.71 -9.04 -8.42
N LEU A 26 -38.31 -9.64 -9.48
CA LEU A 26 -37.56 -9.99 -10.68
C LEU A 26 -36.97 -8.76 -11.42
N GLN A 27 -37.73 -7.67 -11.51
CA GLN A 27 -37.28 -6.42 -12.07
C GLN A 27 -36.06 -5.85 -11.30
N ASN A 28 -36.12 -5.90 -9.97
CA ASN A 28 -35.01 -5.49 -9.11
C ASN A 28 -33.78 -6.37 -9.31
N LYS A 29 -33.94 -7.70 -9.41
CA LYS A 29 -32.85 -8.65 -9.70
C LYS A 29 -32.21 -8.36 -11.07
N ILE A 30 -33.01 -8.10 -12.09
CA ILE A 30 -32.52 -7.76 -13.44
C ILE A 30 -31.79 -6.42 -13.42
N SER A 31 -32.36 -5.40 -12.78
CA SER A 31 -31.80 -4.06 -12.71
C SER A 31 -30.48 -4.03 -11.94
N THR A 32 -30.37 -4.77 -10.85
CA THR A 32 -29.17 -4.86 -10.02
C THR A 32 -28.13 -5.86 -10.53
N GLY A 33 -28.52 -6.79 -11.41
CA GLY A 33 -27.68 -7.91 -11.86
C GLY A 33 -27.34 -8.90 -10.73
N LYS A 34 -28.04 -8.82 -9.59
CA LYS A 34 -27.81 -9.66 -8.41
C LYS A 34 -28.98 -10.63 -8.21
N ASN A 35 -28.65 -11.90 -8.00
CA ASN A 35 -29.67 -12.91 -7.70
C ASN A 35 -30.19 -12.79 -6.25
N ILE A 36 -29.31 -12.44 -5.31
CA ILE A 36 -29.65 -12.19 -3.90
C ILE A 36 -29.60 -10.67 -3.69
N VAL A 37 -30.76 -10.06 -3.52
CA VAL A 37 -30.90 -8.62 -3.26
C VAL A 37 -31.08 -8.37 -1.77
N GLN A 38 -31.84 -9.25 -1.10
CA GLN A 38 -32.10 -9.18 0.35
C GLN A 38 -31.68 -10.50 1.00
N ALA A 39 -31.25 -10.43 2.26
CA ALA A 39 -30.89 -11.63 3.02
C ALA A 39 -32.07 -12.58 3.24
N SER A 40 -33.32 -12.08 3.12
CA SER A 40 -34.56 -12.88 3.18
C SER A 40 -34.78 -13.74 1.94
N ASP A 41 -34.21 -13.42 0.78
CA ASP A 41 -34.39 -14.15 -0.47
C ASP A 41 -33.73 -15.53 -0.41
N ASP A 42 -32.52 -15.58 0.14
CA ASP A 42 -31.73 -16.80 0.40
C ASP A 42 -30.81 -16.59 1.59
N PRO A 43 -31.24 -16.95 2.81
CA PRO A 43 -30.43 -16.75 4.02
C PRO A 43 -29.08 -17.48 4.00
N ILE A 44 -29.03 -18.68 3.42
CA ILE A 44 -27.82 -19.50 3.34
C ILE A 44 -26.85 -18.89 2.32
N GLY A 45 -27.39 -18.54 1.16
CA GLY A 45 -26.62 -17.85 0.12
C GLY A 45 -26.10 -16.48 0.59
N ALA A 46 -26.88 -15.73 1.37
CA ALA A 46 -26.46 -14.45 1.93
C ALA A 46 -25.31 -14.58 2.93
N VAL A 47 -25.32 -15.60 3.81
CA VAL A 47 -24.21 -15.89 4.72
C VAL A 47 -22.96 -16.28 3.95
N ASN A 48 -23.07 -17.15 2.95
CA ASN A 48 -21.94 -17.55 2.11
C ASN A 48 -21.39 -16.36 1.33
N LEU A 49 -22.25 -15.50 0.77
CA LEU A 49 -21.85 -14.30 0.06
C LEU A 49 -21.11 -13.33 0.97
N SER A 50 -21.59 -13.11 2.20
CA SER A 50 -20.93 -12.28 3.20
C SER A 50 -19.54 -12.82 3.55
N GLY A 51 -19.41 -14.14 3.73
CA GLY A 51 -18.11 -14.78 3.95
C GLY A 51 -17.13 -14.57 2.79
N LEU A 52 -17.62 -14.75 1.54
CA LEU A 52 -16.81 -14.51 0.35
C LEU A 52 -16.42 -13.04 0.17
N GLN A 53 -17.31 -12.11 0.53
CA GLN A 53 -17.01 -10.67 0.52
C GLN A 53 -15.89 -10.33 1.51
N GLN A 54 -15.95 -10.86 2.74
CA GLN A 54 -14.87 -10.69 3.73
C GLN A 54 -13.53 -11.23 3.21
N VAL A 55 -13.55 -12.41 2.58
CA VAL A 55 -12.33 -12.99 2.00
C VAL A 55 -11.81 -12.08 0.88
N LYS A 56 -12.66 -11.60 -0.01
CA LYS A 56 -12.29 -10.68 -1.09
C LYS A 56 -11.69 -9.37 -0.55
N GLU A 57 -12.28 -8.78 0.49
CA GLU A 57 -11.76 -7.57 1.14
C GLU A 57 -10.39 -7.81 1.76
N ARG A 58 -10.20 -8.96 2.40
CA ARG A 58 -8.91 -9.36 2.98
C ARG A 58 -7.83 -9.52 1.91
N PHE A 59 -8.15 -10.17 0.79
CA PHE A 59 -7.22 -10.26 -0.34
C PHE A 59 -6.89 -8.90 -0.93
N SER A 60 -7.89 -8.02 -1.07
CA SER A 60 -7.65 -6.64 -1.52
C SER A 60 -6.73 -5.88 -0.56
N GLN A 61 -6.88 -6.09 0.75
CA GLN A 61 -5.98 -5.52 1.75
C GLN A 61 -4.56 -6.09 1.63
N TYR A 62 -4.42 -7.39 1.44
CA TYR A 62 -3.10 -8.02 1.24
C TYR A 62 -2.41 -7.51 -0.03
N SER A 63 -3.17 -7.32 -1.12
CA SER A 63 -2.63 -6.72 -2.35
C SER A 63 -2.08 -5.32 -2.09
N ARG A 64 -2.87 -4.45 -1.45
CA ARG A 64 -2.39 -3.09 -1.10
C ARG A 64 -1.16 -3.11 -0.19
N ASN A 65 -1.12 -4.02 0.78
CA ASN A 65 0.04 -4.16 1.67
C ASN A 65 1.28 -4.63 0.91
N ALA A 66 1.10 -5.56 -0.05
CA ALA A 66 2.20 -6.01 -0.92
C ALA A 66 2.71 -4.88 -1.82
N ASP A 67 1.81 -4.10 -2.42
CA ASP A 67 2.18 -2.94 -3.24
C ASP A 67 2.96 -1.90 -2.43
N ASN A 68 2.52 -1.61 -1.20
CA ASN A 68 3.24 -0.71 -0.29
C ASN A 68 4.64 -1.26 0.07
N ALA A 69 4.73 -2.57 0.33
CA ALA A 69 6.03 -3.20 0.62
C ALA A 69 6.97 -3.14 -0.58
N ILE A 70 6.47 -3.39 -1.80
CA ILE A 70 7.25 -3.30 -3.04
C ILE A 70 7.76 -1.87 -3.24
N ASN A 71 6.89 -0.86 -3.06
CA ASN A 71 7.27 0.54 -3.19
C ASN A 71 8.39 0.90 -2.19
N ARG A 72 8.25 0.50 -0.92
CA ARG A 72 9.25 0.75 0.10
C ARG A 72 10.59 0.07 -0.21
N LEU A 73 10.56 -1.18 -0.67
CA LEU A 73 11.75 -1.92 -1.09
C LEU A 73 12.42 -1.28 -2.32
N THR A 74 11.66 -0.77 -3.28
CA THR A 74 12.19 -0.08 -4.46
C THR A 74 12.92 1.21 -4.06
N ILE A 75 12.38 1.98 -3.10
CA ILE A 75 13.05 3.18 -2.60
C ILE A 75 14.34 2.77 -1.85
N ALA A 76 14.28 1.73 -1.02
CA ALA A 76 15.46 1.22 -0.31
C ALA A 76 16.55 0.73 -1.27
N ASP A 77 16.18 0.03 -2.34
CA ASP A 77 17.12 -0.44 -3.38
C ASP A 77 17.80 0.74 -4.10
N THR A 78 17.01 1.77 -4.48
CA THR A 78 17.53 2.99 -5.07
C THR A 78 18.52 3.73 -4.13
N ALA A 79 18.16 3.81 -2.85
CA ALA A 79 19.02 4.41 -1.83
C ALA A 79 20.34 3.63 -1.67
N LEU A 80 20.28 2.30 -1.62
CA LEU A 80 21.47 1.44 -1.53
C LEU A 80 22.35 1.52 -2.79
N GLN A 81 21.75 1.64 -3.97
CA GLN A 81 22.51 1.90 -5.20
C GLN A 81 23.24 3.23 -5.14
N SER A 82 22.59 4.30 -4.65
CA SER A 82 23.25 5.60 -4.47
C SER A 82 24.42 5.51 -3.50
N VAL A 83 24.25 4.85 -2.36
CA VAL A 83 25.35 4.61 -1.40
C VAL A 83 26.49 3.83 -2.06
N THR A 84 26.18 2.80 -2.84
CA THR A 84 27.20 2.01 -3.55
C THR A 84 28.00 2.87 -4.51
N ASN A 85 27.35 3.74 -5.28
CA ASN A 85 28.02 4.65 -6.21
C ASN A 85 28.92 5.67 -5.45
N LEU A 86 28.42 6.21 -4.34
CA LEU A 86 29.20 7.11 -3.47
C LEU A 86 30.44 6.39 -2.91
N MET A 87 30.30 5.15 -2.47
CA MET A 87 31.43 4.36 -1.95
C MET A 87 32.49 4.05 -3.03
N VAL A 88 32.04 3.76 -4.26
CA VAL A 88 32.97 3.58 -5.39
C VAL A 88 33.73 4.89 -5.66
N ARG A 89 33.03 6.01 -5.70
CA ARG A 89 33.65 7.33 -5.90
C ARG A 89 34.63 7.70 -4.77
N ALA A 90 34.23 7.46 -3.52
CA ALA A 90 35.08 7.68 -2.36
C ALA A 90 36.36 6.85 -2.44
N LYS A 91 36.27 5.59 -2.89
CA LYS A 91 37.45 4.74 -3.13
C LYS A 91 38.36 5.30 -4.22
N GLU A 92 37.81 5.84 -5.31
CA GLU A 92 38.58 6.47 -6.38
C GLU A 92 39.35 7.70 -5.86
N LEU A 93 38.68 8.58 -5.08
CA LEU A 93 39.26 9.73 -4.46
C LEU A 93 40.41 9.35 -3.47
N ALA A 94 40.16 8.28 -2.68
CA ALA A 94 41.18 7.78 -1.77
C ALA A 94 42.45 7.28 -2.50
N ILE A 95 42.25 6.58 -3.63
CA ILE A 95 43.40 6.16 -4.48
C ILE A 95 44.13 7.35 -5.08
N GLN A 96 43.39 8.38 -5.52
CA GLN A 96 44.00 9.61 -6.02
C GLN A 96 44.79 10.34 -4.92
N ALA A 97 44.23 10.47 -3.72
CA ALA A 97 44.87 11.13 -2.58
C ALA A 97 46.13 10.38 -2.10
N ALA A 98 46.20 9.07 -2.31
CA ALA A 98 47.37 8.26 -1.99
C ALA A 98 48.54 8.43 -2.97
N ASN A 99 48.32 9.13 -4.09
CA ASN A 99 49.37 9.37 -5.08
C ASN A 99 50.26 10.51 -4.62
N ASP A 100 51.59 10.29 -4.58
CA ASP A 100 52.60 11.28 -4.14
C ASP A 100 52.72 12.51 -5.03
N THR A 101 52.14 12.50 -6.22
CA THR A 101 52.15 13.67 -7.13
C THR A 101 51.18 14.77 -6.70
N PHE A 102 50.21 14.47 -5.80
CA PHE A 102 49.24 15.45 -5.30
C PHE A 102 49.83 16.28 -4.17
N GLY A 103 49.78 17.61 -4.34
CA GLY A 103 50.21 18.58 -3.33
C GLY A 103 49.21 18.67 -2.15
N ALA A 104 49.61 19.45 -1.13
CA ALA A 104 48.75 19.64 0.05
C ALA A 104 47.39 20.28 -0.30
N GLN A 105 47.35 21.26 -1.22
CA GLN A 105 46.12 21.90 -1.67
C GLN A 105 45.20 20.95 -2.44
N ASP A 106 45.80 20.08 -3.28
CA ASP A 106 45.01 19.10 -4.03
C ASP A 106 44.36 18.08 -3.08
N ARG A 107 45.08 17.62 -2.06
CA ARG A 107 44.57 16.72 -1.04
C ARG A 107 43.48 17.37 -0.19
N GLU A 108 43.55 18.67 0.09
CA GLU A 108 42.51 19.43 0.79
C GLU A 108 41.25 19.51 -0.06
N ALA A 109 41.34 19.72 -1.38
CA ALA A 109 40.20 19.70 -2.28
C ALA A 109 39.54 18.32 -2.32
N LEU A 110 40.33 17.23 -2.37
CA LEU A 110 39.80 15.85 -2.30
C LEU A 110 39.11 15.55 -0.96
N ALA A 111 39.64 16.10 0.14
CA ALA A 111 39.03 15.94 1.47
C ALA A 111 37.67 16.63 1.56
N LEU A 112 37.55 17.84 0.97
CA LEU A 112 36.25 18.54 0.89
C LEU A 112 35.21 17.73 0.06
N GLU A 113 35.64 17.20 -1.10
CA GLU A 113 34.74 16.34 -1.90
C GLU A 113 34.30 15.11 -1.10
N LEU A 114 35.19 14.50 -0.34
CA LEU A 114 34.89 13.34 0.50
C LEU A 114 33.93 13.68 1.65
N GLU A 115 34.05 14.88 2.21
CA GLU A 115 33.14 15.37 3.25
C GLU A 115 31.72 15.62 2.71
N GLU A 116 31.59 16.18 1.52
CA GLU A 116 30.31 16.34 0.85
C GLU A 116 29.66 14.97 0.55
N MET A 117 30.44 14.03 0.06
CA MET A 117 29.94 12.65 -0.15
C MET A 117 29.50 11.97 1.15
N LYS A 118 30.19 12.19 2.26
CA LYS A 118 29.79 11.75 3.60
C LYS A 118 28.45 12.36 4.00
N ASN A 119 28.25 13.67 3.74
CA ASN A 119 26.99 14.35 4.02
C ASN A 119 25.84 13.82 3.15
N GLU A 120 26.10 13.55 1.88
CA GLU A 120 25.12 12.95 0.97
C GLU A 120 24.75 11.52 1.42
N MET A 121 25.74 10.70 1.79
CA MET A 121 25.50 9.36 2.33
C MET A 121 24.65 9.40 3.60
N PHE A 122 24.92 10.35 4.48
CA PHE A 122 24.13 10.58 5.70
C PHE A 122 22.67 10.96 5.37
N SER A 123 22.47 11.81 4.35
CA SER A 123 21.14 12.18 3.87
C SER A 123 20.38 10.97 3.30
N VAL A 124 21.06 10.14 2.49
CA VAL A 124 20.48 8.90 1.94
C VAL A 124 20.13 7.90 3.05
N ALA A 125 20.99 7.75 4.06
CA ALA A 125 20.75 6.87 5.20
C ALA A 125 19.51 7.30 6.03
N ASN A 126 19.19 8.60 6.05
CA ASN A 126 18.01 9.17 6.72
C ASN A 126 16.85 9.48 5.74
N SER A 127 16.82 8.81 4.59
CA SER A 127 15.75 8.99 3.63
C SER A 127 14.41 8.46 4.15
N THR A 128 13.32 9.15 3.77
CA THR A 128 11.96 8.82 4.16
C THR A 128 11.14 8.37 2.94
N ASP A 129 10.10 7.59 3.19
CA ASP A 129 9.09 7.25 2.19
C ASP A 129 8.06 8.39 2.00
N SER A 130 7.08 8.19 1.12
CA SER A 130 6.02 9.17 0.84
C SER A 130 5.11 9.48 2.05
N SER A 131 5.15 8.66 3.09
CA SER A 131 4.41 8.87 4.35
C SER A 131 5.24 9.61 5.39
N GLY A 132 6.52 9.89 5.11
CA GLY A 132 7.46 10.51 6.04
C GLY A 132 8.14 9.51 6.99
N ALA A 133 7.93 8.22 6.80
CA ALA A 133 8.55 7.18 7.60
C ALA A 133 9.97 6.89 7.12
N PHE A 134 10.94 6.82 8.04
CA PHE A 134 12.32 6.49 7.72
C PHE A 134 12.45 5.07 7.20
N ILE A 135 13.12 4.91 6.05
CA ILE A 135 13.22 3.62 5.36
C ILE A 135 14.10 2.66 6.15
N PHE A 136 15.18 3.18 6.74
CA PHE A 136 16.18 2.40 7.46
C PHE A 136 15.99 2.41 8.98
N GLY A 137 14.90 3.00 9.48
CA GLY A 137 14.57 3.10 10.92
C GLY A 137 14.08 1.80 11.57
N GLY A 138 13.91 0.71 10.78
CA GLY A 138 13.41 -0.56 11.30
C GLY A 138 12.00 -0.44 11.89
N TYR A 139 11.85 -0.71 13.20
CA TYR A 139 10.59 -0.55 13.94
C TYR A 139 10.28 0.89 14.34
N HIS A 140 11.31 1.76 14.45
CA HIS A 140 11.17 3.17 14.81
C HIS A 140 11.20 4.03 13.54
N THR A 141 10.11 3.98 12.78
CA THR A 141 10.02 4.67 11.49
C THR A 141 9.75 6.17 11.61
N ASP A 142 9.42 6.64 12.80
CA ASP A 142 9.11 8.04 13.18
C ASP A 142 10.31 8.81 13.72
N THR A 143 11.41 8.12 14.03
CA THR A 143 12.64 8.71 14.55
C THR A 143 13.78 8.56 13.56
N GLN A 144 14.63 9.58 13.48
CA GLN A 144 15.81 9.58 12.62
C GLN A 144 16.78 8.47 13.05
N PRO A 145 17.10 7.50 12.15
CA PRO A 145 17.90 6.33 12.53
C PRO A 145 19.40 6.61 12.69
N PHE A 146 19.93 7.64 12.05
CA PHE A 146 21.34 7.99 12.09
C PHE A 146 21.50 9.44 12.55
N GLU A 147 22.36 9.65 13.54
CA GLU A 147 22.74 10.98 14.02
C GLU A 147 24.23 11.22 13.76
N LYS A 148 24.60 12.48 13.53
CA LYS A 148 26.01 12.85 13.44
C LYS A 148 26.58 12.87 14.85
N ASP A 149 27.64 12.10 15.07
CA ASP A 149 28.42 12.20 16.29
C ASP A 149 29.11 13.57 16.32
N ASN A 150 28.77 14.40 17.33
CA ASN A 150 29.37 15.69 17.55
C ASN A 150 30.70 15.58 18.29
N ASP A 151 31.14 14.37 18.68
CA ASP A 151 32.43 14.12 19.33
C ASP A 151 33.58 13.91 18.31
N SER A 152 33.65 14.73 17.26
CA SER A 152 34.83 14.78 16.40
C SER A 152 35.93 15.62 17.06
N ASN A 153 36.49 15.10 18.14
CA ASN A 153 37.86 15.41 18.58
C ASN A 153 38.82 14.32 18.05
N ILE A 154 39.24 14.44 16.81
CA ILE A 154 40.53 13.94 16.29
C ILE A 154 41.05 14.93 15.29
#